data_1a9d023d78adadd882027b398efe1671
#
_entry.id   1a9d023d78adadd882027b398efe1671
#
_cell.length_a   1.000
_cell.length_b   1.000
_cell.length_c   1.000
_cell.angle_alpha   90.00
_cell.angle_beta   90.00
_cell.angle_gamma   90.00
#
_symmetry.space_group_name_H-M   'P 1'
#
loop_
_entity.id
_entity.type
_entity.pdbx_description
1 polymer ?
#
loop_
_entity_poly.entity_id
_entity_poly.type
_entity_poly.pdbx_seq_one_letter_code
_entity_poly.pdbx_strand_id
1 'polypeptide(L)'
;FDQFYTSRHIDIQNNEKKIYIPSGEDYFGIGDRHAILQTDLVEKFLNICNYIDQDISTKDLPEYLNCESAYLRFLQNENLIKSVVRYSRKQFTASTIEDKTNWRVAQYKVYFYKNLYIKYPDEFLDSIKNSLQSRELLKIILTEFRLVINYLYLITRKLLGYFKISRYMTKYKS
;
A
#
# COMPACT_ATOMS: atom_id res chain seq x y z
N PHE A 1 -3.21 -7.57 9.92
CA PHE A 1 -1.94 -6.98 9.43
C PHE A 1 -1.86 -5.52 9.82
N ASP A 2 -0.63 -5.01 9.96
CA ASP A 2 -0.39 -3.66 10.44
C ASP A 2 0.24 -2.79 9.34
N GLN A 3 -0.14 -1.53 9.35
CA GLN A 3 0.41 -0.52 8.46
C GLN A 3 1.41 0.36 9.23
N PHE A 4 2.59 0.54 8.66
CA PHE A 4 3.68 1.29 9.25
C PHE A 4 4.08 2.45 8.34
N TYR A 5 4.54 3.53 8.94
CA TYR A 5 5.03 4.71 8.23
C TYR A 5 6.53 4.84 8.37
N THR A 6 7.19 5.34 7.34
CA THR A 6 8.59 5.72 7.43
C THR A 6 8.74 6.93 8.37
N SER A 7 9.88 7.06 9.02
CA SER A 7 10.13 8.14 9.98
C SER A 7 10.22 9.55 9.37
N ARG A 8 10.29 9.65 8.03
CA ARG A 8 10.35 10.93 7.32
C ARG A 8 9.00 11.30 6.74
N HIS A 9 8.48 12.43 7.19
CA HIS A 9 7.32 13.05 6.59
C HIS A 9 7.71 13.87 5.35
N ILE A 10 6.70 14.28 4.61
CA ILE A 10 6.85 15.25 3.53
C ILE A 10 6.97 16.65 4.11
N ASP A 11 7.65 17.54 3.40
CA ASP A 11 7.63 18.97 3.72
C ASP A 11 6.27 19.54 3.34
N ILE A 12 5.53 20.00 4.33
CA ILE A 12 4.21 20.58 4.17
C ILE A 12 4.37 22.10 4.11
N GLN A 13 3.92 22.69 3.02
CA GLN A 13 3.84 24.15 2.92
C GLN A 13 2.60 24.64 3.68
N ASN A 14 2.82 25.31 4.79
CA ASN A 14 1.75 25.71 5.72
C ASN A 14 0.75 26.75 5.18
N ASN A 15 1.00 27.36 4.02
CA ASN A 15 0.24 28.51 3.54
C ASN A 15 -0.83 28.19 2.49
N GLU A 16 -1.00 26.93 2.11
CA GLU A 16 -1.94 26.56 1.07
C GLU A 16 -2.96 25.54 1.57
N LYS A 17 -4.22 25.74 1.21
CA LYS A 17 -5.31 24.77 1.48
C LYS A 17 -5.13 23.53 0.61
N LYS A 18 -4.21 22.66 1.02
CA LYS A 18 -3.86 21.42 0.31
C LYS A 18 -4.24 20.19 1.11
N ILE A 19 -4.53 19.13 0.36
CA ILE A 19 -4.79 17.78 0.85
C ILE A 19 -3.69 16.89 0.27
N TYR A 20 -2.77 16.44 1.11
CA TYR A 20 -1.65 15.62 0.69
C TYR A 20 -2.03 14.15 0.83
N ILE A 21 -2.06 13.41 -0.28
CA ILE A 21 -2.42 11.99 -0.32
C ILE A 21 -1.29 11.21 -0.99
N PRO A 22 -0.79 10.12 -0.39
CA PRO A 22 0.27 9.31 -1.00
C PRO A 22 -0.20 8.67 -2.30
N SER A 23 0.73 8.50 -3.24
CA SER A 23 0.49 7.77 -4.48
C SER A 23 0.51 6.26 -4.24
N GLY A 24 -0.24 5.52 -5.02
CA GLY A 24 -0.33 4.07 -4.96
C GLY A 24 -1.51 3.57 -4.12
N GLU A 25 -1.95 2.36 -4.42
CA GLU A 25 -3.18 1.76 -3.89
C GLU A 25 -4.45 2.57 -4.22
N ASP A 26 -4.46 3.17 -5.39
CA ASP A 26 -5.55 4.04 -5.82
C ASP A 26 -6.77 3.30 -6.41
N TYR A 27 -6.61 2.06 -6.82
CA TYR A 27 -7.66 1.12 -7.26
C TYR A 27 -8.83 1.76 -8.02
N PHE A 28 -8.52 2.46 -9.12
CA PHE A 28 -9.46 3.25 -9.94
C PHE A 28 -9.98 4.54 -9.31
N GLY A 29 -9.40 4.97 -8.19
CA GLY A 29 -9.80 6.17 -7.46
C GLY A 29 -8.63 6.91 -6.84
N ILE A 30 -8.76 7.23 -5.58
CA ILE A 30 -7.73 7.89 -4.77
C ILE A 30 -7.59 7.12 -3.44
N GLY A 31 -6.35 6.88 -3.00
CA GLY A 31 -6.09 6.18 -1.74
C GLY A 31 -6.76 6.87 -0.56
N ASP A 32 -7.52 6.13 0.22
CA ASP A 32 -8.36 6.61 1.33
C ASP A 32 -7.73 6.42 2.72
N ARG A 33 -6.57 5.73 2.78
CA ARG A 33 -5.99 5.26 4.03
C ARG A 33 -5.18 6.29 4.78
N HIS A 34 -4.72 7.32 4.10
CA HIS A 34 -3.89 8.36 4.69
C HIS A 34 -4.02 9.67 3.93
N ALA A 35 -4.26 10.73 4.68
CA ALA A 35 -4.20 12.10 4.17
C ALA A 35 -3.62 13.04 5.22
N ILE A 36 -2.90 14.06 4.77
CA ILE A 36 -2.45 15.17 5.61
C ILE A 36 -3.12 16.42 5.06
N LEU A 37 -3.85 17.13 5.91
CA LEU A 37 -4.61 18.30 5.51
C LEU A 37 -4.66 19.34 6.63
N GLN A 38 -4.96 20.56 6.26
CA GLN A 38 -5.17 21.62 7.24
C GLN A 38 -6.48 21.44 8.00
N THR A 39 -6.53 21.94 9.22
CA THR A 39 -7.66 21.75 10.15
C THR A 39 -8.99 22.23 9.58
N ASP A 40 -8.99 23.31 8.81
CA ASP A 40 -10.18 23.87 8.18
C ASP A 40 -10.77 23.02 7.04
N LEU A 41 -10.01 22.04 6.54
CA LEU A 41 -10.47 21.08 5.53
C LEU A 41 -10.93 19.75 6.13
N VAL A 42 -10.65 19.49 7.41
CA VAL A 42 -10.89 18.19 8.04
C VAL A 42 -12.36 17.81 8.00
N GLU A 43 -13.23 18.69 8.47
CA GLU A 43 -14.67 18.44 8.52
C GLU A 43 -15.21 18.12 7.12
N LYS A 44 -14.87 18.97 6.15
CA LYS A 44 -15.30 18.78 4.77
C LYS A 44 -14.74 17.50 4.16
N PHE A 45 -13.47 17.16 4.41
CA PHE A 45 -12.83 15.96 3.90
C PHE A 45 -13.42 14.68 4.50
N LEU A 46 -13.79 14.70 5.79
CA LEU A 46 -14.36 13.54 6.47
C LEU A 46 -15.87 13.35 6.22
N ASN A 47 -16.52 14.29 5.53
CA ASN A 47 -17.96 14.23 5.28
C ASN A 47 -18.37 13.18 4.23
N ILE A 48 -17.47 12.29 3.84
CA ILE A 48 -17.74 11.22 2.86
C ILE A 48 -18.86 10.27 3.29
N CYS A 49 -19.01 10.01 4.58
CA CYS A 49 -20.11 9.14 5.07
C CYS A 49 -21.47 9.76 4.71
N ASN A 50 -21.65 11.05 4.97
CA ASN A 50 -22.88 11.74 4.59
C ASN A 50 -23.09 11.77 3.06
N TYR A 51 -22.00 11.87 2.30
CA TYR A 51 -22.07 11.79 0.84
C TYR A 51 -22.54 10.41 0.36
N ILE A 52 -22.08 9.34 1.00
CA ILE A 52 -22.51 7.97 0.68
C ILE A 52 -23.98 7.75 1.08
N ASP A 53 -24.38 8.27 2.26
CA ASP A 53 -25.74 8.12 2.79
C ASP A 53 -26.79 8.95 2.02
N GLN A 54 -26.39 10.08 1.43
CA GLN A 54 -27.29 11.01 0.71
C GLN A 54 -27.65 10.58 -0.72
N ASP A 55 -27.53 9.31 -1.03
CA ASP A 55 -27.94 8.79 -2.31
C ASP A 55 -27.00 9.20 -3.48
N ILE A 56 -25.78 8.74 -3.40
CA ILE A 56 -25.08 8.46 -4.64
C ILE A 56 -26.00 7.51 -5.36
N SER A 57 -26.79 8.05 -6.32
CA SER A 57 -27.76 7.23 -7.03
C SER A 57 -27.04 5.97 -7.49
N THR A 58 -27.40 4.85 -6.92
CA THR A 58 -26.78 3.55 -7.19
C THR A 58 -26.81 3.21 -8.68
N LYS A 59 -27.58 3.97 -9.46
CA LYS A 59 -27.72 3.85 -10.92
C LYS A 59 -26.47 4.24 -11.71
N ASP A 60 -25.60 5.10 -11.14
CA ASP A 60 -24.38 5.56 -11.81
C ASP A 60 -23.09 4.97 -11.20
N LEU A 61 -23.24 4.04 -10.27
CA LEU A 61 -22.10 3.36 -9.68
C LEU A 61 -21.57 2.31 -10.65
N PRO A 62 -20.25 2.26 -10.90
CA PRO A 62 -19.67 1.15 -11.61
C PRO A 62 -19.94 -0.15 -10.86
N GLU A 63 -20.02 -1.25 -11.56
CA GLU A 63 -20.28 -2.61 -11.03
C GLU A 63 -19.38 -2.96 -9.83
N TYR A 64 -18.26 -2.26 -9.67
CA TYR A 64 -17.30 -2.38 -8.57
C TYR A 64 -17.05 -1.03 -7.90
N LEU A 65 -17.92 -0.63 -6.99
CA LEU A 65 -17.64 0.49 -6.11
C LEU A 65 -16.66 0.04 -5.03
N ASN A 66 -15.49 0.64 -5.00
CA ASN A 66 -14.54 0.52 -3.90
C ASN A 66 -14.38 1.87 -3.18
N CYS A 67 -13.74 1.85 -2.00
CA CYS A 67 -13.53 3.03 -1.18
C CYS A 67 -12.79 4.12 -1.96
N GLU A 68 -11.76 3.76 -2.70
CA GLU A 68 -10.91 4.69 -3.43
C GLU A 68 -11.67 5.43 -4.55
N SER A 69 -12.52 4.71 -5.27
CA SER A 69 -13.36 5.34 -6.31
C SER A 69 -14.47 6.22 -5.71
N ALA A 70 -15.03 5.83 -4.57
CA ALA A 70 -15.99 6.64 -3.84
C ALA A 70 -15.35 7.96 -3.36
N TYR A 71 -14.14 7.88 -2.80
CA TYR A 71 -13.39 9.06 -2.37
C TYR A 71 -13.07 9.99 -3.53
N LEU A 72 -12.64 9.47 -4.67
CA LEU A 72 -12.37 10.28 -5.85
C LEU A 72 -13.62 11.08 -6.27
N ARG A 73 -14.77 10.42 -6.36
CA ARG A 73 -16.04 11.07 -6.71
C ARG A 73 -16.46 12.12 -5.69
N PHE A 74 -16.35 11.78 -4.41
CA PHE A 74 -16.62 12.72 -3.33
C PHE A 74 -15.74 13.98 -3.45
N LEU A 75 -14.42 13.82 -3.63
CA LEU A 75 -13.52 14.95 -3.78
C LEU A 75 -13.82 15.80 -5.03
N GLN A 76 -14.28 15.16 -6.10
CA GLN A 76 -14.73 15.88 -7.30
C GLN A 76 -16.01 16.69 -7.04
N ASN A 77 -17.03 16.09 -6.44
CA ASN A 77 -18.29 16.73 -6.12
C ASN A 77 -18.13 17.91 -5.16
N GLU A 78 -17.26 17.75 -4.17
CA GLU A 78 -16.93 18.79 -3.21
C GLU A 78 -15.95 19.86 -3.74
N ASN A 79 -15.51 19.74 -5.00
CA ASN A 79 -14.48 20.58 -5.61
C ASN A 79 -13.14 20.58 -4.84
N LEU A 80 -12.88 19.54 -4.05
CA LEU A 80 -11.64 19.37 -3.28
C LEU A 80 -10.51 18.79 -4.11
N ILE A 81 -10.82 18.13 -5.23
CA ILE A 81 -9.83 17.44 -6.08
C ILE A 81 -8.68 18.37 -6.53
N LYS A 82 -8.96 19.66 -6.76
CA LYS A 82 -7.97 20.67 -7.14
C LYS A 82 -6.97 21.00 -6.01
N SER A 83 -7.36 20.72 -4.78
CA SER A 83 -6.50 20.89 -3.60
C SER A 83 -5.64 19.68 -3.31
N VAL A 84 -5.86 18.54 -4.01
CA VAL A 84 -5.11 17.32 -3.76
C VAL A 84 -3.70 17.42 -4.36
N VAL A 85 -2.71 17.15 -3.52
CA VAL A 85 -1.30 17.03 -3.88
C VAL A 85 -0.87 15.58 -3.65
N ARG A 86 -0.36 14.96 -4.69
CA ARG A 86 0.14 13.58 -4.62
C ARG A 86 1.62 13.57 -4.26
N TYR A 87 2.01 12.70 -3.36
CA TYR A 87 3.40 12.50 -2.98
C TYR A 87 3.77 11.01 -2.96
N SER A 88 5.06 10.73 -2.96
CA SER A 88 5.54 9.34 -2.92
C SER A 88 5.11 8.64 -1.65
N ARG A 89 4.65 7.40 -1.77
CA ARG A 89 4.23 6.59 -0.63
C ARG A 89 5.29 6.57 0.47
N LYS A 90 4.86 6.67 1.72
CA LYS A 90 5.69 6.65 2.92
C LYS A 90 5.30 5.56 3.90
N GLN A 91 4.59 4.55 3.41
CA GLN A 91 4.05 3.49 4.23
C GLN A 91 4.35 2.12 3.64
N PHE A 92 4.53 1.14 4.50
CA PHE A 92 4.58 -0.27 4.16
C PHE A 92 3.61 -1.05 5.04
N THR A 93 3.27 -2.26 4.62
CA THR A 93 2.38 -3.14 5.37
C THR A 93 3.12 -4.42 5.71
N ALA A 94 2.98 -4.88 6.94
CA ALA A 94 3.48 -6.17 7.39
C ALA A 94 2.33 -7.09 7.77
N SER A 95 2.50 -8.38 7.52
CA SER A 95 1.54 -9.43 7.87
C SER A 95 2.29 -10.70 8.23
N THR A 96 1.77 -11.47 9.17
CA THR A 96 2.34 -12.77 9.51
C THR A 96 2.18 -13.77 8.37
N ILE A 97 3.01 -14.82 8.36
CA ILE A 97 2.90 -15.89 7.35
C ILE A 97 1.55 -16.61 7.43
N GLU A 98 0.97 -16.67 8.62
CA GLU A 98 -0.28 -17.39 8.89
C GLU A 98 -1.51 -16.63 8.40
N ASP A 99 -1.39 -15.33 8.23
CA ASP A 99 -2.46 -14.49 7.72
C ASP A 99 -2.78 -14.83 6.25
N LYS A 100 -4.05 -15.06 5.93
CA LYS A 100 -4.52 -15.50 4.60
C LYS A 100 -4.85 -14.33 3.66
N THR A 101 -4.25 -13.17 3.85
CA THR A 101 -4.51 -12.01 3.00
C THR A 101 -4.10 -12.23 1.54
N ASN A 102 -4.95 -11.81 0.62
CA ASN A 102 -4.79 -12.03 -0.83
C ASN A 102 -3.56 -11.35 -1.45
N TRP A 103 -3.12 -10.24 -0.88
CA TRP A 103 -2.03 -9.44 -1.44
C TRP A 103 -0.66 -10.12 -1.39
N ARG A 104 -0.53 -11.23 -0.67
CA ARG A 104 0.72 -11.98 -0.56
C ARG A 104 1.15 -12.69 -1.84
N VAL A 105 0.22 -12.96 -2.74
CA VAL A 105 0.45 -14.06 -3.67
C VAL A 105 0.81 -13.64 -5.09
N ALA A 106 0.37 -12.52 -5.60
CA ALA A 106 0.52 -12.32 -7.04
C ALA A 106 0.73 -10.91 -7.56
N GLN A 107 0.20 -9.88 -6.93
CA GLN A 107 0.11 -8.56 -7.56
C GLN A 107 1.13 -7.54 -7.08
N TYR A 108 1.79 -7.77 -5.97
CA TYR A 108 2.67 -6.81 -5.35
C TYR A 108 4.07 -7.36 -5.14
N LYS A 109 5.04 -6.46 -5.17
CA LYS A 109 6.40 -6.75 -4.71
C LYS A 109 6.34 -6.97 -3.20
N VAL A 110 6.41 -8.22 -2.78
CA VAL A 110 6.34 -8.64 -1.38
C VAL A 110 7.65 -9.31 -1.01
N TYR A 111 8.25 -8.87 0.09
CA TYR A 111 9.43 -9.51 0.67
C TYR A 111 9.08 -10.25 1.94
N PHE A 112 9.82 -11.30 2.17
CA PHE A 112 9.76 -12.07 3.39
C PHE A 112 10.90 -11.66 4.31
N TYR A 113 10.55 -11.13 5.48
CA TYR A 113 11.52 -10.74 6.49
C TYR A 113 11.17 -11.36 7.83
N LYS A 114 12.04 -12.24 8.34
CA LYS A 114 11.75 -13.09 9.50
C LYS A 114 10.46 -13.87 9.24
N ASN A 115 9.45 -13.77 10.09
CA ASN A 115 8.15 -14.43 9.93
C ASN A 115 7.06 -13.50 9.39
N LEU A 116 7.47 -12.42 8.70
CA LEU A 116 6.56 -11.42 8.16
C LEU A 116 6.66 -11.35 6.63
N TYR A 117 5.54 -11.20 6.00
CA TYR A 117 5.45 -10.69 4.64
C TYR A 117 5.42 -9.15 4.68
N ILE A 118 6.27 -8.52 3.91
CA ILE A 118 6.37 -7.08 3.80
C ILE A 118 5.91 -6.66 2.40
N LYS A 119 4.84 -5.92 2.34
CA LYS A 119 4.36 -5.22 1.15
C LYS A 119 5.01 -3.85 1.11
N TYR A 120 5.54 -3.46 -0.05
CA TYR A 120 6.31 -2.23 -0.25
C TYR A 120 7.67 -2.25 0.46
N PRO A 121 8.56 -3.11 -0.01
CA PRO A 121 9.85 -3.33 0.63
C PRO A 121 10.79 -2.12 0.55
N ASP A 122 10.66 -1.26 -0.44
CA ASP A 122 11.49 -0.08 -0.58
C ASP A 122 11.20 0.92 0.56
N GLU A 123 9.92 1.10 0.90
CA GLU A 123 9.48 1.91 2.04
C GLU A 123 9.88 1.28 3.38
N PHE A 124 9.87 -0.04 3.46
CA PHE A 124 10.37 -0.77 4.62
C PHE A 124 11.88 -0.53 4.82
N LEU A 125 12.67 -0.62 3.75
CA LEU A 125 14.11 -0.34 3.79
C LEU A 125 14.39 1.11 4.19
N ASP A 126 13.63 2.06 3.67
CA ASP A 126 13.73 3.46 4.06
C ASP A 126 13.43 3.66 5.55
N SER A 127 12.45 2.95 6.09
CA SER A 127 12.16 2.95 7.52
C SER A 127 13.36 2.47 8.35
N ILE A 128 13.99 1.36 7.92
CA ILE A 128 15.18 0.84 8.57
C ILE A 128 16.34 1.86 8.49
N LYS A 129 16.62 2.39 7.31
CA LYS A 129 17.68 3.39 7.10
C LYS A 129 17.48 4.63 7.96
N ASN A 130 16.25 5.09 8.09
CA ASN A 130 15.89 6.26 8.88
C ASN A 130 15.92 6.02 10.40
N SER A 131 15.70 4.79 10.85
CA SER A 131 15.70 4.41 12.26
C SER A 131 17.10 4.07 12.79
N LEU A 132 18.06 3.79 11.90
CA LEU A 132 19.40 3.42 12.27
C LEU A 132 20.31 4.66 12.36
N GLN A 133 20.98 4.81 13.49
CA GLN A 133 22.08 5.79 13.63
C GLN A 133 23.27 5.35 12.77
N SER A 134 24.11 6.29 12.35
CA SER A 134 25.22 6.10 11.40
C SER A 134 26.22 4.96 11.71
N ARG A 135 26.22 4.44 12.93
CA ARG A 135 27.07 3.30 13.35
C ARG A 135 26.54 1.93 12.90
N GLU A 136 25.37 1.84 12.28
CA GLU A 136 24.71 0.58 11.97
C GLU A 136 24.65 0.24 10.47
N LEU A 137 25.54 0.86 9.69
CA LEU A 137 25.65 0.58 8.23
C LEU A 137 25.73 -0.92 7.92
N LEU A 138 26.44 -1.69 8.76
CA LEU A 138 26.56 -3.13 8.61
C LEU A 138 25.20 -3.84 8.76
N LYS A 139 24.35 -3.41 9.67
CA LYS A 139 22.99 -3.98 9.83
C LYS A 139 22.11 -3.71 8.63
N ILE A 140 22.23 -2.53 8.02
CA ILE A 140 21.52 -2.19 6.78
C ILE A 140 21.94 -3.14 5.68
N ILE A 141 23.25 -3.30 5.46
CA ILE A 141 23.80 -4.20 4.43
C ILE A 141 23.32 -5.63 4.66
N LEU A 142 23.39 -6.13 5.88
CA LEU A 142 22.91 -7.48 6.22
C LEU A 142 21.41 -7.64 6.01
N THR A 143 20.62 -6.60 6.26
CA THR A 143 19.17 -6.62 6.02
C THR A 143 18.87 -6.67 4.54
N GLU A 144 19.53 -5.85 3.72
CA GLU A 144 19.39 -5.88 2.27
C GLU A 144 19.78 -7.24 1.69
N PHE A 145 20.88 -7.81 2.15
CA PHE A 145 21.32 -9.15 1.73
C PHE A 145 20.30 -10.24 2.09
N ARG A 146 19.73 -10.20 3.30
CA ARG A 146 18.65 -11.12 3.70
C ARG A 146 17.40 -10.98 2.84
N LEU A 147 17.04 -9.75 2.47
CA LEU A 147 15.90 -9.52 1.58
C LEU A 147 16.12 -10.14 0.19
N VAL A 148 17.34 -10.02 -0.35
CA VAL A 148 17.70 -10.65 -1.62
C VAL A 148 17.61 -12.17 -1.51
N ILE A 149 18.16 -12.77 -0.46
CA ILE A 149 18.09 -14.23 -0.23
C ILE A 149 16.63 -14.67 -0.12
N ASN A 150 15.81 -13.96 0.62
CA ASN A 150 14.39 -14.28 0.76
C ASN A 150 13.63 -14.17 -0.57
N TYR A 151 13.97 -13.20 -1.39
CA TYR A 151 13.41 -13.08 -2.73
C TYR A 151 13.77 -14.27 -3.61
N LEU A 152 15.04 -14.69 -3.61
CA LEU A 152 15.51 -15.89 -4.31
C LEU A 152 14.80 -17.16 -3.80
N TYR A 153 14.63 -17.27 -2.49
CA TYR A 153 13.88 -18.38 -1.89
C TYR A 153 12.42 -18.42 -2.37
N LEU A 154 11.74 -17.27 -2.42
CA LEU A 154 10.36 -17.20 -2.90
C LEU A 154 10.25 -17.58 -4.39
N ILE A 155 11.20 -17.13 -5.22
CA ILE A 155 11.27 -17.52 -6.63
C ILE A 155 11.46 -19.04 -6.75
N THR A 156 12.42 -19.59 -6.02
CA THR A 156 12.73 -21.03 -6.04
C THR A 156 11.51 -21.84 -5.59
N ARG A 157 10.84 -21.42 -4.54
CA ARG A 157 9.61 -22.06 -4.05
C ARG A 157 8.48 -22.01 -5.08
N LYS A 158 8.34 -20.89 -5.78
CA LYS A 158 7.36 -20.70 -6.85
C LYS A 158 7.66 -21.64 -8.02
N LEU A 159 8.92 -21.73 -8.44
CA LEU A 159 9.37 -22.65 -9.49
C LEU A 159 9.15 -24.11 -9.10
N LEU A 160 9.51 -24.52 -7.89
CA LEU A 160 9.27 -25.87 -7.37
C LEU A 160 7.77 -26.21 -7.30
N GLY A 161 6.93 -25.23 -6.97
CA GLY A 161 5.47 -25.37 -7.04
C GLY A 161 4.98 -25.65 -8.46
N TYR A 162 5.50 -24.92 -9.45
CA TYR A 162 5.23 -25.14 -10.86
C TYR A 162 5.65 -26.55 -11.33
N PHE A 163 6.84 -27.00 -10.94
CA PHE A 163 7.32 -28.36 -11.27
C PHE A 163 6.50 -29.48 -10.61
N LYS A 164 6.02 -29.28 -9.39
CA LYS A 164 5.10 -30.23 -8.76
C LYS A 164 3.77 -30.33 -9.52
N ILE A 165 3.18 -29.21 -9.87
CA ILE A 165 1.92 -29.16 -10.64
C ILE A 165 2.12 -29.80 -12.02
N SER A 166 3.22 -29.50 -12.69
CA SER A 166 3.56 -30.12 -13.99
C SER A 166 3.68 -31.63 -13.91
N ARG A 167 4.31 -32.19 -12.86
CA ARG A 167 4.38 -33.63 -12.66
C ARG A 167 3.02 -34.29 -12.36
N TYR A 168 2.13 -33.58 -11.69
CA TYR A 168 0.76 -34.08 -11.50
C TYR A 168 -0.01 -34.10 -12.81
N MET A 169 0.11 -33.05 -13.63
CA MET A 169 -0.59 -32.96 -14.92
C MET A 169 -0.11 -34.03 -15.95
N THR A 170 1.16 -34.38 -15.95
CA THR A 170 1.69 -35.45 -16.81
C THR A 170 1.25 -36.86 -16.36
N LYS A 171 1.02 -37.03 -15.08
CA LYS A 171 0.57 -38.33 -14.53
C LYS A 171 -0.90 -38.67 -14.81
N TYR A 172 -1.70 -37.66 -15.15
CA TYR A 172 -3.13 -37.83 -15.52
C TYR A 172 -3.37 -37.86 -17.03
N LYS A 173 -2.31 -37.74 -17.85
CA LYS A 173 -2.40 -37.81 -19.32
C LYS A 173 -1.88 -39.15 -19.90
N SER A 174 -1.43 -40.06 -19.06
CA SER A 174 -1.07 -41.44 -19.40
C SER A 174 -2.13 -42.41 -18.85
#